data_8bd676bddd0f2ba73dae39896287a013
#
_entry.id   8bd676bddd0f2ba73dae39896287a013
#
_cell.length_a   1.000
_cell.length_b   1.000
_cell.length_c   1.000
_cell.angle_alpha   90.00
_cell.angle_beta   90.00
_cell.angle_gamma   90.00
#
_symmetry.space_group_name_H-M   'P 1'
#
loop_
_entity.id
_entity.type
_entity.pdbx_description
1 polymer ?
#
loop_
_entity_poly.entity_id
_entity_poly.type
_entity_poly.pdbx_seq_one_letter_code
_entity_poly.pdbx_strand_id
1 'polypeptide(L)'
;MPIKVLLDDSPLKNANAIRGVGAYTRFLAEALGKNKAVELTLSSEKNMDFKAEITHYPFFDLFFSTLPLINKGKTIVTIHDTIPLLFPKFYPIGKKGILALIRQKVALKSVNAVITDSNNSKTDIAKYLKFP
;
A
#
# COMPACT_ATOMS: atom_id res chain seq x y z
N MET A 1 17.47 3.38 -19.84
CA MET A 1 17.71 3.02 -18.42
C MET A 1 16.39 2.52 -17.80
N PRO A 2 16.35 1.33 -17.27
CA PRO A 2 15.14 0.86 -16.58
C PRO A 2 14.90 1.69 -15.31
N ILE A 3 13.62 1.85 -14.97
CA ILE A 3 13.20 2.52 -13.73
C ILE A 3 13.41 1.57 -12.54
N LYS A 4 14.09 2.03 -11.52
CA LYS A 4 14.33 1.24 -10.29
C LYS A 4 13.10 1.27 -9.39
N VAL A 5 12.46 0.13 -9.24
CA VAL A 5 11.24 -0.03 -8.42
C VAL A 5 11.53 -0.95 -7.25
N LEU A 6 11.23 -0.47 -6.05
CA LEU A 6 11.14 -1.29 -4.84
C LEU A 6 9.68 -1.63 -4.59
N LEU A 7 9.34 -2.91 -4.61
CA LEU A 7 8.01 -3.41 -4.23
C LEU A 7 8.09 -4.02 -2.84
N ASP A 8 7.26 -3.53 -1.92
CA ASP A 8 7.10 -4.14 -0.60
C ASP A 8 6.49 -5.54 -0.75
N ASP A 9 7.23 -6.56 -0.34
CA ASP A 9 6.83 -7.95 -0.43
C ASP A 9 6.26 -8.52 0.89
N SER A 10 6.02 -7.68 1.89
CA SER A 10 5.45 -8.12 3.17
C SER A 10 4.12 -8.88 3.03
N PRO A 11 3.21 -8.55 2.09
CA PRO A 11 2.00 -9.36 1.88
C PRO A 11 2.26 -10.80 1.43
N LEU A 12 3.45 -11.12 0.94
CA LEU A 12 3.85 -12.48 0.56
C LEU A 12 4.40 -13.30 1.72
N LYS A 13 4.76 -12.65 2.83
CA LYS A 13 5.48 -13.25 3.98
C LYS A 13 4.63 -13.39 5.23
N ASN A 14 3.43 -12.82 5.25
CA ASN A 14 2.52 -12.83 6.40
C ASN A 14 1.19 -13.54 6.08
N ALA A 15 0.20 -13.43 6.95
CA ALA A 15 -1.12 -14.03 6.76
C ALA A 15 -1.85 -13.59 5.48
N ASN A 16 -1.45 -12.47 4.87
CA ASN A 16 -2.01 -12.00 3.60
C ASN A 16 -1.57 -12.84 2.39
N ALA A 17 -0.52 -13.67 2.52
CA ALA A 17 0.01 -14.48 1.42
C ALA A 17 -1.03 -15.41 0.78
N ILE A 18 -1.99 -15.91 1.56
CA ILE A 18 -3.09 -16.79 1.12
C ILE A 18 -4.37 -16.02 0.74
N ARG A 19 -4.37 -14.70 0.87
CA ARG A 19 -5.51 -13.82 0.58
C ARG A 19 -5.35 -13.17 -0.81
N GLY A 20 -6.42 -12.47 -1.24
CA GLY A 20 -6.40 -11.70 -2.49
C GLY A 20 -5.26 -10.68 -2.58
N VAL A 21 -4.91 -10.05 -1.46
CA VAL A 21 -3.76 -9.12 -1.38
C VAL A 21 -2.44 -9.81 -1.71
N GLY A 22 -2.22 -11.02 -1.20
CA GLY A 22 -1.04 -11.82 -1.53
C GLY A 22 -1.02 -12.23 -3.00
N ALA A 23 -2.15 -12.64 -3.56
CA ALA A 23 -2.29 -12.95 -4.98
C ALA A 23 -1.99 -11.71 -5.84
N TYR A 24 -2.57 -10.57 -5.52
CA TYR A 24 -2.31 -9.29 -6.19
C TYR A 24 -0.82 -8.95 -6.18
N THR A 25 -0.19 -8.99 -5.01
CA THR A 25 1.25 -8.68 -4.86
C THR A 25 2.11 -9.61 -5.69
N ARG A 26 1.80 -10.89 -5.70
CA ARG A 26 2.52 -11.91 -6.50
C ARG A 26 2.40 -11.65 -8.00
N PHE A 27 1.20 -11.41 -8.50
CA PHE A 27 0.98 -11.11 -9.91
C PHE A 27 1.61 -9.78 -10.33
N LEU A 28 1.55 -8.78 -9.47
CA LEU A 28 2.20 -7.49 -9.71
C LEU A 28 3.73 -7.64 -9.79
N ALA A 29 4.33 -8.37 -8.85
CA ALA A 29 5.77 -8.66 -8.85
C ALA A 29 6.19 -9.40 -10.12
N GLU A 30 5.41 -10.40 -10.54
CA GLU A 30 5.67 -11.15 -11.77
C GLU A 30 5.58 -10.27 -13.02
N ALA A 31 4.54 -9.44 -13.12
CA ALA A 31 4.35 -8.54 -14.25
C ALA A 31 5.46 -7.48 -14.34
N LEU A 32 5.81 -6.87 -13.21
CA LEU A 32 6.89 -5.89 -13.15
C LEU A 32 8.26 -6.52 -13.47
N GLY A 33 8.51 -7.73 -12.97
CA GLY A 33 9.76 -8.45 -13.22
C GLY A 33 9.96 -8.86 -14.70
N LYS A 34 8.88 -9.04 -15.45
CA LYS A 34 8.92 -9.30 -16.91
C LYS A 34 9.07 -8.04 -17.76
N ASN A 35 8.84 -6.86 -17.17
CA ASN A 35 8.91 -5.60 -17.90
C ASN A 35 10.34 -5.11 -18.03
N LYS A 36 10.88 -5.07 -19.25
CA LYS A 36 12.26 -4.63 -19.53
C LYS A 36 12.53 -3.16 -19.15
N ALA A 37 11.48 -2.35 -18.97
CA ALA A 37 11.60 -0.95 -18.53
C ALA A 37 11.72 -0.81 -17.01
N VAL A 38 11.66 -1.92 -16.26
CA VAL A 38 11.68 -1.94 -14.79
C VAL A 38 12.83 -2.79 -14.29
N GLU A 39 13.59 -2.26 -13.34
CA GLU A 39 14.53 -2.99 -12.50
C GLU A 39 13.85 -3.19 -11.13
N LEU A 40 13.30 -4.38 -10.91
CA LEU A 40 12.49 -4.70 -9.74
C LEU A 40 13.34 -5.25 -8.60
N THR A 41 13.17 -4.69 -7.40
CA THR A 41 13.65 -5.25 -6.14
C THR A 41 12.45 -5.53 -5.23
N LEU A 42 12.42 -6.71 -4.63
CA LEU A 42 11.42 -7.10 -3.62
C LEU A 42 12.06 -6.98 -2.23
N SER A 43 11.41 -6.26 -1.32
CA SER A 43 11.87 -6.19 0.07
C SER A 43 10.76 -5.69 0.99
N SER A 44 10.73 -6.25 2.20
CA SER A 44 9.93 -5.75 3.33
C SER A 44 10.78 -5.02 4.38
N GLU A 45 12.08 -4.91 4.17
CA GLU A 45 12.98 -4.21 5.09
C GLU A 45 12.83 -2.69 4.95
N LYS A 46 12.39 -2.05 6.04
CA LYS A 46 12.10 -0.61 6.09
C LYS A 46 13.35 0.28 6.00
N ASN A 47 14.55 -0.28 6.20
CA ASN A 47 15.82 0.45 6.28
C ASN A 47 16.82 0.09 5.19
N MET A 48 16.37 -0.49 4.08
CA MET A 48 17.27 -0.75 2.96
C MET A 48 17.78 0.55 2.36
N ASP A 49 19.09 0.66 2.23
CA ASP A 49 19.78 1.76 1.52
C ASP A 49 19.70 1.56 0.00
N PHE A 50 18.54 1.11 -0.47
CA PHE A 50 18.26 0.92 -1.88
C PHE A 50 17.72 2.22 -2.47
N LYS A 51 18.45 2.76 -3.41
CA LYS A 51 18.04 3.97 -4.14
C LYS A 51 17.00 3.64 -5.21
N ALA A 52 15.80 3.29 -4.79
CA ALA A 52 14.67 3.16 -5.70
C ALA A 52 14.21 4.54 -6.17
N GLU A 53 13.85 4.63 -7.45
CA GLU A 53 13.16 5.80 -7.98
C GLU A 53 11.69 5.80 -7.55
N ILE A 54 11.09 4.62 -7.44
CA ILE A 54 9.71 4.42 -7.00
C ILE A 54 9.69 3.31 -5.95
N THR A 55 9.02 3.56 -4.83
CA THR A 55 8.66 2.53 -3.85
C THR A 55 7.15 2.29 -3.92
N HIS A 56 6.74 1.03 -4.09
CA HIS A 56 5.34 0.64 -4.17
C HIS A 56 4.95 -0.25 -2.99
N TYR A 57 3.97 0.19 -2.22
CA TYR A 57 3.31 -0.58 -1.18
C TYR A 57 2.02 -1.17 -1.75
N PRO A 58 1.95 -2.50 -2.00
CA PRO A 58 0.81 -3.11 -2.68
C PRO A 58 -0.40 -3.36 -1.78
N PHE A 59 -0.28 -3.02 -0.51
CA PHE A 59 -1.34 -3.18 0.49
C PHE A 59 -1.35 -2.02 1.49
N PHE A 60 -2.55 -1.53 1.75
CA PHE A 60 -2.84 -0.53 2.78
C PHE A 60 -3.88 -1.10 3.73
N ASP A 61 -3.51 -1.28 4.98
CA ASP A 61 -4.42 -1.67 6.04
C ASP A 61 -4.96 -0.41 6.74
N LEU A 62 -6.26 -0.40 7.01
CA LEU A 62 -6.89 0.74 7.70
C LEU A 62 -6.53 0.79 9.19
N PHE A 63 -6.26 -0.37 9.80
CA PHE A 63 -6.14 -0.52 11.25
C PHE A 63 -4.79 -1.07 11.71
N PHE A 64 -3.85 -1.21 10.80
CA PHE A 64 -2.47 -1.59 11.08
C PHE A 64 -1.50 -0.66 10.33
N SER A 65 -0.33 -0.48 10.87
CA SER A 65 0.70 0.38 10.25
C SER A 65 1.40 -0.35 9.11
N THR A 66 0.93 -0.14 7.89
CA THR A 66 1.54 -0.68 6.68
C THR A 66 2.41 0.31 5.92
N LEU A 67 2.20 1.62 6.13
CA LEU A 67 3.01 2.67 5.51
C LEU A 67 3.99 3.29 6.51
N PRO A 68 5.22 3.62 6.11
CA PRO A 68 6.09 4.49 6.89
C PRO A 68 5.50 5.91 6.94
N LEU A 69 5.73 6.63 8.04
CA LEU A 69 5.26 8.01 8.21
C LEU A 69 5.94 8.99 7.26
N ILE A 70 7.21 8.73 6.97
CA ILE A 70 8.03 9.53 6.07
C ILE A 70 8.55 8.63 4.96
N ASN A 71 8.28 8.99 3.73
CA ASN A 71 8.75 8.27 2.56
C ASN A 71 9.94 9.02 1.93
N LYS A 72 10.97 8.26 1.60
CA LYS A 72 12.12 8.76 0.83
C LYS A 72 11.87 8.46 -0.64
N GLY A 73 11.73 9.51 -1.46
CA GLY A 73 11.50 9.36 -2.90
C GLY A 73 10.01 9.20 -3.26
N LYS A 74 9.76 8.85 -4.51
CA LYS A 74 8.40 8.68 -5.03
C LYS A 74 7.76 7.42 -4.48
N THR A 75 6.60 7.55 -3.88
CA THR A 75 5.88 6.45 -3.23
C THR A 75 4.51 6.28 -3.85
N ILE A 76 4.18 5.03 -4.17
CA ILE A 76 2.87 4.59 -4.64
C ILE A 76 2.31 3.61 -3.61
N VAL A 77 1.01 3.66 -3.36
CA VAL A 77 0.31 2.68 -2.54
C VAL A 77 -0.93 2.17 -3.26
N THR A 78 -1.19 0.86 -3.16
CA THR A 78 -2.45 0.27 -3.59
C THR A 78 -3.38 0.15 -2.40
N ILE A 79 -4.57 0.75 -2.52
CA ILE A 79 -5.65 0.68 -1.53
C ILE A 79 -6.81 -0.05 -2.21
N HIS A 80 -7.07 -1.30 -1.77
CA HIS A 80 -8.08 -2.15 -2.40
C HIS A 80 -9.50 -1.70 -2.09
N ASP A 81 -9.78 -1.38 -0.83
CA ASP A 81 -11.09 -0.87 -0.41
C ASP A 81 -11.03 -0.09 0.91
N THR A 82 -12.14 0.56 1.24
CA THR A 82 -12.36 1.26 2.50
C THR A 82 -13.66 0.78 3.18
N ILE A 83 -14.10 -0.44 2.85
CA ILE A 83 -15.35 -1.03 3.35
C ILE A 83 -15.54 -0.91 4.86
N PRO A 84 -14.52 -1.17 5.71
CA PRO A 84 -14.68 -0.99 7.15
C PRO A 84 -15.03 0.44 7.59
N LEU A 85 -14.68 1.45 6.82
CA LEU A 85 -15.03 2.84 7.12
C LEU A 85 -16.46 3.19 6.71
N LEU A 86 -17.01 2.48 5.70
CA LEU A 86 -18.39 2.65 5.27
C LEU A 86 -19.38 1.99 6.23
N PHE A 87 -18.97 0.87 6.83
CA PHE A 87 -19.82 0.04 7.67
C PHE A 87 -19.21 -0.17 9.08
N PRO A 88 -19.03 0.89 9.88
CA PRO A 88 -18.33 0.80 11.16
C PRO A 88 -19.04 -0.10 12.19
N LYS A 89 -20.34 -0.31 12.04
CA LYS A 89 -21.10 -1.22 12.93
C LYS A 89 -20.68 -2.68 12.76
N PHE A 90 -20.31 -3.08 11.54
CA PHE A 90 -19.87 -4.45 11.23
C PHE A 90 -18.36 -4.65 11.44
N TYR A 91 -17.62 -3.56 11.49
CA TYR A 91 -16.17 -3.54 11.66
C TYR A 91 -15.80 -2.65 12.85
N PRO A 92 -16.12 -3.07 14.10
CA PRO A 92 -15.83 -2.27 15.27
C PRO A 92 -14.33 -2.08 15.45
N ILE A 93 -13.93 -0.83 15.64
CA ILE A 93 -12.53 -0.46 15.78
C ILE A 93 -12.25 -0.22 17.27
N GLY A 94 -11.22 -0.91 17.81
CA GLY A 94 -10.69 -0.60 19.14
C GLY A 94 -9.82 0.67 19.14
N LYS A 95 -9.41 1.11 20.34
CA LYS A 95 -8.54 2.30 20.50
C LYS A 95 -7.25 2.20 19.68
N LYS A 96 -6.62 1.01 19.63
CA LYS A 96 -5.42 0.75 18.83
C LYS A 96 -5.68 0.90 17.32
N GLY A 97 -6.84 0.44 16.85
CA GLY A 97 -7.23 0.58 15.45
C GLY A 97 -7.47 2.03 15.04
N ILE A 98 -8.06 2.85 15.93
CA ILE A 98 -8.26 4.29 15.69
C ILE A 98 -6.91 5.00 15.58
N LEU A 99 -5.97 4.72 16.48
CA LEU A 99 -4.62 5.28 16.43
C LEU A 99 -3.88 4.87 15.16
N ALA A 100 -3.99 3.61 14.76
CA ALA A 100 -3.41 3.11 13.52
C ALA A 100 -4.01 3.81 12.30
N LEU A 101 -5.33 4.01 12.24
CA LEU A 101 -6.00 4.72 11.16
C LEU A 101 -5.51 6.17 11.06
N ILE A 102 -5.41 6.88 12.18
CA ILE A 102 -4.88 8.26 12.21
C ILE A 102 -3.44 8.27 11.67
N ARG A 103 -2.61 7.35 12.12
CA ARG A 103 -1.22 7.23 11.65
C ARG A 103 -1.16 6.94 10.15
N GLN A 104 -1.98 6.03 9.65
CA GLN A 104 -2.05 5.70 8.22
C GLN A 104 -2.50 6.91 7.37
N LYS A 105 -3.49 7.68 7.84
CA LYS A 105 -3.90 8.93 7.19
C LYS A 105 -2.78 9.96 7.13
N VAL A 106 -2.00 10.08 8.19
CA VAL A 106 -0.82 10.97 8.21
C VAL A 106 0.23 10.47 7.22
N ALA A 107 0.50 9.16 7.20
CA ALA A 107 1.45 8.55 6.26
C ALA A 107 1.05 8.77 4.79
N LEU A 108 -0.25 8.74 4.47
CA LEU A 108 -0.75 9.01 3.12
C LEU A 108 -0.40 10.40 2.59
N LYS A 109 -0.18 11.38 3.45
CA LYS A 109 0.19 12.74 3.02
C LYS A 109 1.55 12.79 2.29
N SER A 110 2.42 11.82 2.54
CA SER A 110 3.73 11.71 1.87
C SER A 110 3.73 10.78 0.65
N VAL A 111 2.58 10.21 0.29
CA VAL A 111 2.41 9.33 -0.87
C VAL A 111 2.12 10.15 -2.12
N ASN A 112 2.77 9.81 -3.23
CA ASN A 112 2.64 10.53 -4.50
C ASN A 112 1.44 10.08 -5.33
N ALA A 113 1.08 8.80 -5.26
CA ALA A 113 -0.04 8.25 -6.01
C ALA A 113 -0.69 7.07 -5.29
N VAL A 114 -1.99 6.93 -5.47
CA VAL A 114 -2.78 5.80 -5.01
C VAL A 114 -3.34 5.04 -6.20
N ILE A 115 -3.19 3.71 -6.18
CA ILE A 115 -3.83 2.80 -7.13
C ILE A 115 -4.99 2.13 -6.40
N THR A 116 -6.10 1.96 -7.08
CA THR A 116 -7.26 1.24 -6.54
C THR A 116 -7.98 0.45 -7.64
N ASP A 117 -8.81 -0.52 -7.22
CA ASP A 117 -9.39 -1.53 -8.11
C ASP A 117 -10.69 -1.07 -8.79
N SER A 118 -11.33 -0.01 -8.30
CA SER A 118 -12.61 0.46 -8.83
C SER A 118 -12.83 1.96 -8.67
N ASN A 119 -13.75 2.51 -9.48
CA ASN A 119 -14.16 3.91 -9.34
C ASN A 119 -14.88 4.18 -8.01
N ASN A 120 -15.62 3.22 -7.48
CA ASN A 120 -16.26 3.35 -6.17
C ASN A 120 -15.19 3.47 -5.07
N SER A 121 -14.20 2.60 -5.07
CA SER A 121 -13.08 2.69 -4.13
C SER A 121 -12.32 4.00 -4.26
N LYS A 122 -12.11 4.50 -5.47
CA LYS A 122 -11.49 5.83 -5.70
C LYS A 122 -12.29 6.94 -5.04
N THR A 123 -13.59 6.96 -5.19
CA THR A 123 -14.48 7.96 -4.57
C THR A 123 -14.42 7.87 -3.03
N ASP A 124 -14.48 6.66 -2.50
CA ASP A 124 -14.45 6.42 -1.06
C ASP A 124 -13.09 6.79 -0.43
N ILE A 125 -11.99 6.49 -1.11
CA ILE A 125 -10.65 6.89 -0.69
C ILE A 125 -10.54 8.40 -0.59
N ALA A 126 -11.00 9.13 -1.60
CA ALA A 126 -11.00 10.59 -1.58
C ALA A 126 -11.83 11.13 -0.42
N LYS A 127 -13.00 10.55 -0.16
CA LYS A 127 -13.93 10.99 0.89
C LYS A 127 -13.43 10.65 2.30
N TYR A 128 -13.05 9.41 2.55
CA TYR A 128 -12.77 8.91 3.90
C TYR A 128 -11.30 9.02 4.30
N LEU A 129 -10.39 8.91 3.37
CA LEU A 129 -8.95 9.01 3.62
C LEU A 129 -8.36 10.38 3.25
N LYS A 130 -9.17 11.26 2.65
CA LYS A 130 -8.76 12.61 2.25
C LYS A 130 -7.55 12.63 1.29
N PHE A 131 -7.42 11.64 0.46
CA PHE A 131 -6.44 11.63 -0.62
C PHE A 131 -7.07 12.23 -1.89
N PRO A 132 -6.43 13.23 -2.52
CA PRO A 132 -6.97 13.91 -3.69
C PRO A 132 -7.03 13.05 -4.97
#